data_4a3ba99609889c296f4d07d35d36c87a
#
_entry.id   4a3ba99609889c296f4d07d35d36c87a
#
_cell.length_a   1.000
_cell.length_b   1.000
_cell.length_c   1.000
_cell.angle_alpha   90.00
_cell.angle_beta   90.00
_cell.angle_gamma   90.00
#
_symmetry.space_group_name_H-M   'P 1'
#
loop_
_entity.id
_entity.type
_entity.pdbx_description
1 polymer ?
#
loop_
_entity_poly.entity_id
_entity_poly.type
_entity_poly.pdbx_seq_one_letter_code
_entity_poly.pdbx_strand_id
1 'polypeptide(L)'
;MKVELYNQYVRSQMNRRSVLKGAASVGALAAMGGAAPALAGSHSGVRAEIMKIPGVGMGSPGDPEWQKVGELCMGPVKERVAEGEFKGVELTFMGLNNQNLHNFLFRGFLKPWEAYTGAKINWIDLAQADYNPRLQQSIATKTVDFDIIEMGAPFEGDTAGQGLLNEMPDWVKDQIEYDDLVGYLQPPVGTWDGKAYRINIDGDCHTFCYRTDYFGPGSISGRDNPPKTWQEVNQISKDLVGKTDPLTGLPAHGFLDPLKGWGGFGMYFLTDRAGPYVKHPDDPAFLFDIDTMKPRINNPGWVQAIQDVMDLIAIEGAYPADQINADPGTTGFQQFLAGTGSMLTWWGDIGSNARTSDTSVIGDVVGFSAIPGSDRVYNHNKGAWENTYNEAPN
;
A
#
# COMPACT_ATOMS: atom_id res chain seq x y z
N MET A 1 -23.84 17.43 11.05
CA MET A 1 -24.20 16.00 10.83
C MET A 1 -23.09 15.24 10.09
N LYS A 2 -22.56 15.72 8.97
CA LYS A 2 -21.49 14.99 8.22
C LYS A 2 -20.14 14.92 8.96
N VAL A 3 -19.71 15.96 9.63
CA VAL A 3 -18.45 16.00 10.40
C VAL A 3 -18.51 15.11 11.65
N GLU A 4 -19.64 15.02 12.27
CA GLU A 4 -19.86 14.22 13.49
C GLU A 4 -19.85 12.72 13.19
N LEU A 5 -20.41 12.31 12.05
CA LEU A 5 -20.37 10.93 11.54
C LEU A 5 -18.94 10.53 11.13
N TYR A 6 -18.19 11.41 10.46
CA TYR A 6 -16.79 11.19 10.12
C TYR A 6 -15.91 11.08 11.37
N ASN A 7 -16.09 11.97 12.33
CA ASN A 7 -15.35 11.91 13.60
C ASN A 7 -15.71 10.66 14.44
N GLN A 8 -16.95 10.22 14.43
CA GLN A 8 -17.35 8.96 15.05
C GLN A 8 -16.72 7.76 14.32
N TYR A 9 -16.69 7.79 13.00
CA TYR A 9 -16.04 6.75 12.18
C TYR A 9 -14.54 6.68 12.45
N VAL A 10 -13.82 7.80 12.37
CA VAL A 10 -12.37 7.86 12.66
C VAL A 10 -12.07 7.43 14.11
N ARG A 11 -12.84 7.88 15.10
CA ARG A 11 -12.67 7.45 16.51
C ARG A 11 -12.98 5.97 16.72
N SER A 12 -13.94 5.40 16.00
CA SER A 12 -14.25 3.97 16.08
C SER A 12 -13.15 3.09 15.49
N GLN A 13 -12.48 3.57 14.45
CA GLN A 13 -11.38 2.87 13.79
C GLN A 13 -10.04 3.02 14.55
N MET A 14 -9.84 4.13 15.27
CA MET A 14 -8.62 4.41 16.03
C MET A 14 -8.55 3.73 17.42
N ASN A 15 -9.40 2.78 17.71
CA ASN A 15 -9.28 2.02 18.95
C ASN A 15 -8.10 1.03 18.84
N ARG A 16 -6.96 1.38 19.44
CA ARG A 16 -5.70 0.62 19.47
C ARG A 16 -5.86 -0.89 19.72
N ARG A 17 -6.91 -1.29 20.44
CA ARG A 17 -7.22 -2.71 20.71
C ARG A 17 -7.77 -3.46 19.51
N SER A 18 -8.44 -2.80 18.57
CA SER A 18 -8.95 -3.46 17.34
C SER A 18 -7.85 -3.62 16.29
N VAL A 19 -6.95 -2.65 16.15
CA VAL A 19 -5.79 -2.74 15.24
C VAL A 19 -4.80 -3.80 15.73
N LEU A 20 -4.49 -3.83 17.04
CA LEU A 20 -3.62 -4.86 17.62
C LEU A 20 -4.26 -6.26 17.59
N LYS A 21 -5.58 -6.38 17.66
CA LYS A 21 -6.28 -7.67 17.49
C LYS A 21 -6.24 -8.13 16.02
N GLY A 22 -6.34 -7.23 15.06
CA GLY A 22 -6.21 -7.55 13.63
C GLY A 22 -4.78 -7.96 13.27
N ALA A 23 -3.77 -7.21 13.70
CA ALA A 23 -2.37 -7.52 13.46
C ALA A 23 -1.88 -8.77 14.22
N ALA A 24 -2.33 -8.96 15.47
CA ALA A 24 -2.02 -10.16 16.26
C ALA A 24 -2.69 -11.42 15.69
N SER A 25 -3.84 -11.31 15.01
CA SER A 25 -4.51 -12.46 14.40
C SER A 25 -3.79 -12.99 13.16
N VAL A 26 -3.10 -12.15 12.41
CA VAL A 26 -2.31 -12.58 11.25
C VAL A 26 -0.96 -13.20 11.67
N GLY A 27 -0.31 -12.64 12.69
CA GLY A 27 0.96 -13.18 13.21
C GLY A 27 0.80 -14.39 14.13
N ALA A 28 -0.31 -14.50 14.87
CA ALA A 28 -0.55 -15.62 15.80
C ALA A 28 -1.11 -16.86 15.13
N LEU A 29 -1.67 -16.77 13.92
CA LEU A 29 -2.14 -17.93 13.13
C LEU A 29 -1.00 -18.82 12.61
N ALA A 30 0.21 -18.29 12.56
CA ALA A 30 1.39 -19.09 12.17
C ALA A 30 2.04 -19.85 13.34
N ALA A 31 1.73 -19.50 14.60
CA ALA A 31 2.42 -20.03 15.78
C ALA A 31 1.58 -20.92 16.71
N MET A 32 0.28 -20.97 16.55
CA MET A 32 -0.62 -21.77 17.41
C MET A 32 -1.61 -22.55 16.54
N GLY A 33 -1.46 -23.86 16.49
CA GLY A 33 -2.45 -24.79 15.93
C GLY A 33 -3.75 -24.84 16.72
N GLY A 34 -4.36 -23.69 17.01
CA GLY A 34 -5.59 -23.51 17.74
C GLY A 34 -6.63 -22.76 16.88
N ALA A 35 -7.84 -23.28 16.89
CA ALA A 35 -8.98 -22.79 16.16
C ALA A 35 -9.11 -21.26 16.23
N ALA A 36 -9.03 -20.61 15.07
CA ALA A 36 -9.43 -19.21 14.91
C ALA A 36 -10.94 -19.10 15.25
N PRO A 37 -11.39 -18.02 15.94
CA PRO A 37 -12.81 -17.77 16.08
C PRO A 37 -13.43 -17.65 14.70
N ALA A 38 -14.48 -18.42 14.46
CA ALA A 38 -15.22 -18.45 13.22
C ALA A 38 -15.69 -17.03 12.87
N LEU A 39 -15.08 -16.43 11.87
CA LEU A 39 -15.72 -15.38 11.08
C LEU A 39 -16.81 -16.11 10.29
N ALA A 40 -18.05 -15.98 10.75
CA ALA A 40 -19.21 -16.65 10.19
C ALA A 40 -19.64 -15.94 8.90
N GLY A 41 -18.90 -16.18 7.83
CA GLY A 41 -19.30 -15.83 6.47
C GLY A 41 -19.65 -17.10 5.69
N SER A 42 -20.56 -16.99 4.73
CA SER A 42 -21.01 -18.07 3.85
C SER A 42 -19.87 -18.72 3.04
N HIS A 43 -18.68 -18.13 3.03
CA HIS A 43 -17.51 -18.59 2.26
C HIS A 43 -16.42 -19.25 3.10
N SER A 44 -16.63 -19.50 4.39
CA SER A 44 -15.60 -20.07 5.29
C SER A 44 -15.04 -21.41 4.80
N GLY A 45 -15.88 -22.25 4.17
CA GLY A 45 -15.46 -23.53 3.59
C GLY A 45 -14.55 -23.35 2.38
N VAL A 46 -14.91 -22.47 1.45
CA VAL A 46 -14.13 -22.17 0.24
C VAL A 46 -12.78 -21.58 0.62
N ARG A 47 -12.76 -20.60 1.54
CA ARG A 47 -11.51 -20.01 2.05
C ARG A 47 -10.58 -21.06 2.66
N ALA A 48 -11.12 -21.99 3.45
CA ALA A 48 -10.31 -23.06 4.04
C ALA A 48 -9.69 -23.99 2.98
N GLU A 49 -10.37 -24.24 1.88
CA GLU A 49 -9.83 -25.05 0.77
C GLU A 49 -8.77 -24.26 -0.03
N ILE A 50 -8.99 -22.97 -0.30
CA ILE A 50 -8.01 -22.11 -0.95
C ILE A 50 -6.70 -22.06 -0.15
N MET A 51 -6.77 -21.93 1.17
CA MET A 51 -5.57 -21.89 2.03
C MET A 51 -4.78 -23.21 2.06
N LYS A 52 -5.29 -24.30 1.51
CA LYS A 52 -4.55 -25.57 1.33
C LYS A 52 -3.76 -25.63 0.03
N ILE A 53 -3.99 -24.72 -0.89
CA ILE A 53 -3.28 -24.68 -2.18
C ILE A 53 -1.85 -24.21 -1.93
N PRO A 54 -0.82 -24.95 -2.41
CA PRO A 54 0.56 -24.56 -2.22
C PRO A 54 0.85 -23.15 -2.73
N GLY A 55 1.57 -22.36 -1.94
CA GLY A 55 1.94 -20.99 -2.27
C GLY A 55 0.90 -19.93 -1.88
N VAL A 56 -0.36 -20.26 -1.71
CA VAL A 56 -1.36 -19.31 -1.22
C VAL A 56 -1.05 -18.95 0.24
N GLY A 57 -0.88 -17.66 0.52
CA GLY A 57 -0.51 -17.14 1.85
C GLY A 57 0.96 -17.34 2.27
N MET A 58 1.77 -18.03 1.45
CA MET A 58 3.19 -18.30 1.73
C MET A 58 4.13 -17.78 0.65
N GLY A 59 3.60 -17.28 -0.45
CA GLY A 59 4.34 -16.82 -1.62
C GLY A 59 3.39 -16.58 -2.79
N SER A 60 3.94 -16.40 -3.99
CA SER A 60 3.13 -16.25 -5.20
C SER A 60 2.83 -17.64 -5.79
N PRO A 61 1.56 -18.09 -5.79
CA PRO A 61 1.17 -19.30 -6.49
C PRO A 61 1.46 -19.18 -7.99
N GLY A 62 1.71 -20.31 -8.63
CA GLY A 62 1.79 -20.38 -10.10
C GLY A 62 0.41 -20.39 -10.77
N ASP A 63 0.41 -20.37 -12.11
CA ASP A 63 -0.83 -20.43 -12.92
C ASP A 63 -1.75 -21.60 -12.57
N PRO A 64 -1.25 -22.85 -12.39
CA PRO A 64 -2.12 -23.98 -12.04
C PRO A 64 -2.80 -23.82 -10.68
N GLU A 65 -2.11 -23.23 -9.72
CA GLU A 65 -2.66 -22.95 -8.39
C GLU A 65 -3.74 -21.88 -8.46
N TRP A 66 -3.53 -20.81 -9.23
CA TRP A 66 -4.55 -19.78 -9.44
C TRP A 66 -5.80 -20.29 -10.17
N GLN A 67 -5.65 -21.24 -11.10
CA GLN A 67 -6.79 -21.90 -11.72
C GLN A 67 -7.61 -22.69 -10.69
N LYS A 68 -6.94 -23.42 -9.77
CA LYS A 68 -7.63 -24.12 -8.67
C LYS A 68 -8.40 -23.15 -7.75
N VAL A 69 -7.81 -21.99 -7.45
CA VAL A 69 -8.53 -20.93 -6.71
C VAL A 69 -9.78 -20.53 -7.48
N GLY A 70 -9.67 -20.27 -8.78
CA GLY A 70 -10.80 -19.95 -9.63
C GLY A 70 -11.88 -21.04 -9.65
N GLU A 71 -11.49 -22.32 -9.76
CA GLU A 71 -12.42 -23.46 -9.72
C GLU A 71 -13.23 -23.51 -8.42
N LEU A 72 -12.59 -23.26 -7.27
CA LEU A 72 -13.25 -23.22 -5.97
C LEU A 72 -14.22 -22.04 -5.85
N CYS A 73 -13.96 -20.94 -6.55
CA CYS A 73 -14.82 -19.75 -6.55
C CYS A 73 -15.99 -19.84 -7.54
N MET A 74 -16.11 -20.90 -8.35
CA MET A 74 -17.15 -21.01 -9.39
C MET A 74 -18.57 -21.23 -8.88
N GLY A 75 -18.77 -21.55 -7.60
CA GLY A 75 -20.09 -21.81 -7.03
C GLY A 75 -21.12 -20.73 -7.38
N PRO A 76 -20.93 -19.48 -6.99
CA PRO A 76 -21.86 -18.39 -7.28
C PRO A 76 -22.08 -18.11 -8.77
N VAL A 77 -21.08 -18.38 -9.61
CA VAL A 77 -21.20 -18.25 -11.07
C VAL A 77 -22.18 -19.30 -11.59
N LYS A 78 -22.03 -20.58 -11.19
CA LYS A 78 -22.88 -21.68 -11.63
C LYS A 78 -24.33 -21.56 -11.17
N GLU A 79 -24.58 -20.84 -10.09
CA GLU A 79 -25.93 -20.54 -9.60
C GLU A 79 -26.65 -19.49 -10.44
N ARG A 80 -25.91 -18.63 -11.15
CA ARG A 80 -26.43 -17.46 -11.88
C ARG A 80 -26.36 -17.57 -13.37
N VAL A 81 -25.43 -18.35 -13.90
CA VAL A 81 -25.09 -18.42 -15.33
C VAL A 81 -25.10 -19.88 -15.75
N ALA A 82 -25.74 -20.17 -16.88
CA ALA A 82 -25.70 -21.50 -17.49
C ALA A 82 -24.36 -21.75 -18.17
N GLU A 83 -23.99 -23.02 -18.30
CA GLU A 83 -22.77 -23.40 -19.03
C GLU A 83 -22.89 -22.99 -20.50
N GLY A 84 -21.86 -22.27 -20.98
CA GLY A 84 -21.81 -21.76 -22.35
C GLY A 84 -22.73 -20.57 -22.67
N GLU A 85 -23.37 -19.98 -21.66
CA GLU A 85 -24.33 -18.88 -21.83
C GLU A 85 -23.71 -17.66 -22.54
N PHE A 86 -22.42 -17.40 -22.29
CA PHE A 86 -21.70 -16.26 -22.87
C PHE A 86 -20.81 -16.64 -24.06
N LYS A 87 -21.12 -17.76 -24.71
CA LYS A 87 -20.36 -18.18 -25.88
C LYS A 87 -20.33 -17.10 -26.97
N GLY A 88 -19.09 -16.68 -27.33
CA GLY A 88 -18.86 -15.63 -28.33
C GLY A 88 -18.85 -14.21 -27.76
N VAL A 89 -19.06 -14.04 -26.46
CA VAL A 89 -18.83 -12.75 -25.78
C VAL A 89 -17.34 -12.58 -25.55
N GLU A 90 -16.81 -11.42 -25.94
CA GLU A 90 -15.45 -11.00 -25.63
C GLU A 90 -15.50 -9.78 -24.73
N LEU A 91 -14.78 -9.84 -23.62
CA LEU A 91 -14.58 -8.72 -22.70
C LEU A 91 -13.12 -8.25 -22.78
N THR A 92 -12.90 -6.96 -22.61
CA THR A 92 -11.56 -6.39 -22.56
C THR A 92 -11.26 -5.90 -21.14
N PHE A 93 -10.19 -6.43 -20.56
CA PHE A 93 -9.69 -6.02 -19.25
C PHE A 93 -8.42 -5.16 -19.44
N MET A 94 -8.46 -3.91 -18.95
CA MET A 94 -7.30 -3.02 -18.95
C MET A 94 -6.69 -2.96 -17.55
N GLY A 95 -5.40 -3.23 -17.42
CA GLY A 95 -4.70 -3.19 -16.16
C GLY A 95 -3.21 -2.92 -16.31
N LEU A 96 -2.54 -2.87 -15.17
CA LEU A 96 -1.11 -2.66 -15.08
C LEU A 96 -0.34 -3.93 -15.45
N ASN A 97 0.70 -3.79 -16.24
CA ASN A 97 1.70 -4.83 -16.50
C ASN A 97 2.65 -4.94 -15.29
N ASN A 98 2.11 -5.41 -14.18
CA ASN A 98 2.86 -5.59 -12.97
C ASN A 98 3.16 -7.08 -12.78
N GLN A 99 4.44 -7.46 -12.86
CA GLN A 99 4.88 -8.86 -12.94
C GLN A 99 4.45 -9.72 -11.73
N ASN A 100 4.15 -9.11 -10.60
CA ASN A 100 3.88 -9.83 -9.36
C ASN A 100 2.45 -9.64 -8.83
N LEU A 101 1.59 -8.92 -9.55
CA LEU A 101 0.29 -8.54 -9.03
C LEU A 101 -0.82 -8.74 -10.08
N HIS A 102 -1.96 -8.61 -9.68
CA HIS A 102 -3.31 -8.57 -10.20
C HIS A 102 -3.53 -9.27 -11.56
N ASN A 103 -3.02 -8.76 -12.68
CA ASN A 103 -3.33 -9.33 -14.00
C ASN A 103 -2.87 -10.77 -14.16
N PHE A 104 -1.72 -11.14 -13.57
CA PHE A 104 -1.26 -12.54 -13.60
C PHE A 104 -2.19 -13.42 -12.77
N LEU A 105 -2.59 -12.95 -11.59
CA LEU A 105 -3.52 -13.66 -10.73
C LEU A 105 -4.85 -13.85 -11.45
N PHE A 106 -5.41 -12.76 -12.01
CA PHE A 106 -6.68 -12.76 -12.71
C PHE A 106 -6.68 -13.68 -13.93
N ARG A 107 -5.60 -13.71 -14.69
CA ARG A 107 -5.47 -14.64 -15.82
C ARG A 107 -5.56 -16.09 -15.36
N GLY A 108 -4.99 -16.43 -14.23
CA GLY A 108 -5.06 -17.78 -13.68
C GLY A 108 -6.48 -18.13 -13.22
N PHE A 109 -7.03 -17.37 -12.26
CA PHE A 109 -8.29 -17.74 -11.65
C PHE A 109 -9.54 -17.44 -12.48
N LEU A 110 -9.46 -16.64 -13.54
CA LEU A 110 -10.57 -16.43 -14.49
C LEU A 110 -10.67 -17.52 -15.59
N LYS A 111 -9.65 -18.34 -15.80
CA LYS A 111 -9.72 -19.44 -16.79
C LYS A 111 -10.88 -20.40 -16.58
N PRO A 112 -11.21 -20.87 -15.36
CA PRO A 112 -12.40 -21.69 -15.13
C PRO A 112 -13.71 -20.98 -15.48
N TRP A 113 -13.77 -19.66 -15.27
CA TRP A 113 -14.92 -18.84 -15.64
C TRP A 113 -15.07 -18.79 -17.17
N GLU A 114 -13.98 -18.51 -17.91
CA GLU A 114 -13.96 -18.52 -19.36
C GLU A 114 -14.39 -19.90 -19.93
N ALA A 115 -13.82 -20.95 -19.38
CA ALA A 115 -14.13 -22.33 -19.80
C ALA A 115 -15.58 -22.70 -19.57
N TYR A 116 -16.19 -22.31 -18.45
CA TYR A 116 -17.56 -22.60 -18.10
C TYR A 116 -18.56 -21.75 -18.88
N THR A 117 -18.33 -20.44 -18.96
CA THR A 117 -19.28 -19.51 -19.58
C THR A 117 -19.18 -19.44 -21.10
N GLY A 118 -18.02 -19.82 -21.66
CA GLY A 118 -17.72 -19.68 -23.09
C GLY A 118 -17.33 -18.27 -23.51
N ALA A 119 -17.27 -17.32 -22.59
CA ALA A 119 -16.74 -15.98 -22.83
C ALA A 119 -15.22 -16.00 -22.95
N LYS A 120 -14.65 -14.91 -23.46
CA LYS A 120 -13.22 -14.69 -23.57
C LYS A 120 -12.84 -13.34 -23.00
N ILE A 121 -11.71 -13.28 -22.29
CA ILE A 121 -11.14 -12.03 -21.79
C ILE A 121 -9.89 -11.66 -22.61
N ASN A 122 -9.94 -10.50 -23.25
CA ASN A 122 -8.80 -9.87 -23.91
C ASN A 122 -8.11 -8.93 -22.92
N TRP A 123 -6.79 -8.98 -22.86
CA TRP A 123 -6.00 -8.24 -21.87
C TRP A 123 -5.25 -7.09 -22.51
N ILE A 124 -5.43 -5.88 -21.98
CA ILE A 124 -4.60 -4.70 -22.26
C ILE A 124 -3.71 -4.48 -21.04
N ASP A 125 -2.45 -4.91 -21.14
CA ASP A 125 -1.45 -4.74 -20.08
C ASP A 125 -0.57 -3.55 -20.42
N LEU A 126 -0.58 -2.56 -19.55
CA LEU A 126 0.17 -1.33 -19.75
C LEU A 126 1.20 -1.14 -18.62
N ALA A 127 2.39 -0.68 -18.99
CA ALA A 127 3.32 -0.17 -18.01
C ALA A 127 2.75 1.06 -17.29
N GLN A 128 3.15 1.32 -16.06
CA GLN A 128 2.64 2.45 -15.26
C GLN A 128 2.73 3.80 -16.00
N ALA A 129 3.80 3.98 -16.78
CA ALA A 129 4.01 5.21 -17.55
C ALA A 129 2.98 5.41 -18.67
N ASP A 130 2.42 4.32 -19.22
CA ASP A 130 1.44 4.34 -20.32
C ASP A 130 0.01 4.26 -19.78
N TYR A 131 -0.20 3.60 -18.66
CA TYR A 131 -1.50 3.37 -18.06
C TYR A 131 -2.20 4.68 -17.68
N ASN A 132 -1.55 5.55 -16.90
CA ASN A 132 -2.14 6.80 -16.45
C ASN A 132 -2.52 7.73 -17.62
N PRO A 133 -1.68 7.98 -18.63
CA PRO A 133 -2.06 8.75 -19.81
C PRO A 133 -3.23 8.14 -20.57
N ARG A 134 -3.28 6.81 -20.71
CA ARG A 134 -4.38 6.10 -21.37
C ARG A 134 -5.70 6.30 -20.63
N LEU A 135 -5.70 6.13 -19.30
CA LEU A 135 -6.88 6.37 -18.47
C LEU A 135 -7.33 7.82 -18.55
N GLN A 136 -6.42 8.78 -18.41
CA GLN A 136 -6.72 10.21 -18.54
C GLN A 136 -7.32 10.56 -19.91
N GLN A 137 -6.82 9.96 -20.99
CA GLN A 137 -7.40 10.12 -22.31
C GLN A 137 -8.85 9.61 -22.35
N SER A 138 -9.13 8.43 -21.81
CA SER A 138 -10.47 7.86 -21.74
C SER A 138 -11.43 8.75 -20.95
N ILE A 139 -10.96 9.31 -19.81
CA ILE A 139 -11.71 10.27 -19.00
C ILE A 139 -12.02 11.54 -19.80
N ALA A 140 -11.02 12.13 -20.46
CA ALA A 140 -11.16 13.38 -21.19
C ALA A 140 -12.08 13.26 -22.40
N THR A 141 -12.00 12.14 -23.12
CA THR A 141 -12.82 11.89 -24.32
C THR A 141 -14.18 11.27 -24.01
N LYS A 142 -14.39 10.80 -22.77
CA LYS A 142 -15.55 9.99 -22.36
C LYS A 142 -15.77 8.77 -23.26
N THR A 143 -14.68 8.18 -23.72
CA THR A 143 -14.67 7.01 -24.60
C THR A 143 -13.79 5.94 -24.00
N VAL A 144 -14.32 4.74 -23.83
CA VAL A 144 -13.60 3.58 -23.33
C VAL A 144 -13.63 2.47 -24.37
N ASP A 145 -12.52 1.74 -24.50
CA ASP A 145 -12.37 0.56 -25.32
C ASP A 145 -12.05 -0.68 -24.48
N PHE A 146 -12.48 -0.65 -23.24
CA PHE A 146 -12.38 -1.75 -22.29
C PHE A 146 -13.70 -1.89 -21.48
N ASP A 147 -13.97 -3.08 -21.00
CA ASP A 147 -15.16 -3.41 -20.22
C ASP A 147 -14.86 -3.47 -18.72
N ILE A 148 -13.63 -3.83 -18.39
CA ILE A 148 -13.15 -3.97 -17.00
C ILE A 148 -11.83 -3.20 -16.88
N ILE A 149 -11.66 -2.52 -15.78
CA ILE A 149 -10.44 -1.74 -15.49
C ILE A 149 -9.92 -2.04 -14.08
N GLU A 150 -8.63 -2.26 -13.97
CA GLU A 150 -7.90 -2.14 -12.70
C GLU A 150 -7.61 -0.66 -12.46
N MET A 151 -7.96 -0.13 -11.28
CA MET A 151 -7.88 1.31 -11.06
C MET A 151 -7.56 1.65 -9.61
N GLY A 152 -6.68 2.62 -9.40
CA GLY A 152 -6.39 3.20 -8.09
C GLY A 152 -7.46 4.20 -7.62
N ALA A 153 -7.59 4.36 -6.30
CA ALA A 153 -8.52 5.29 -5.65
C ALA A 153 -8.48 6.75 -6.16
N PRO A 154 -7.33 7.32 -6.56
CA PRO A 154 -7.28 8.72 -7.05
C PRO A 154 -8.15 9.00 -8.28
N PHE A 155 -8.55 7.98 -9.04
CA PHE A 155 -9.34 8.15 -10.25
C PHE A 155 -10.86 7.97 -10.06
N GLU A 156 -11.35 7.72 -8.85
CA GLU A 156 -12.77 7.48 -8.59
C GLU A 156 -13.65 8.66 -9.00
N GLY A 157 -13.29 9.87 -8.56
CA GLY A 157 -14.04 11.08 -8.91
C GLY A 157 -14.07 11.35 -10.41
N ASP A 158 -12.94 11.13 -11.08
CA ASP A 158 -12.80 11.37 -12.51
C ASP A 158 -13.52 10.32 -13.37
N THR A 159 -13.71 9.11 -12.87
CA THR A 159 -14.36 8.01 -13.59
C THR A 159 -15.83 7.86 -13.22
N ALA A 160 -16.14 7.57 -11.96
CA ALA A 160 -17.51 7.41 -11.48
C ALA A 160 -18.28 8.72 -11.55
N GLY A 161 -17.66 9.86 -11.18
CA GLY A 161 -18.29 11.18 -11.24
C GLY A 161 -18.62 11.64 -12.66
N GLN A 162 -17.98 11.09 -13.68
CA GLN A 162 -18.29 11.35 -15.09
C GLN A 162 -19.14 10.26 -15.75
N GLY A 163 -19.58 9.27 -15.00
CA GLY A 163 -20.44 8.20 -15.49
C GLY A 163 -19.75 7.17 -16.37
N LEU A 164 -18.42 7.00 -16.22
CA LEU A 164 -17.64 5.98 -16.95
C LEU A 164 -17.69 4.62 -16.28
N LEU A 165 -18.10 4.55 -15.02
CA LEU A 165 -18.25 3.31 -14.26
C LEU A 165 -19.72 3.04 -13.95
N ASN A 166 -20.11 1.78 -13.96
CA ASN A 166 -21.41 1.34 -13.48
C ASN A 166 -21.37 1.19 -11.96
N GLU A 167 -22.47 1.57 -11.29
CA GLU A 167 -22.65 1.31 -9.87
C GLU A 167 -22.61 -0.20 -9.60
N MET A 168 -21.93 -0.58 -8.51
CA MET A 168 -21.87 -1.99 -8.08
C MET A 168 -23.25 -2.49 -7.67
N PRO A 169 -23.78 -3.54 -8.31
CA PRO A 169 -25.05 -4.11 -7.91
C PRO A 169 -25.02 -4.68 -6.48
N ASP A 170 -26.16 -4.63 -5.78
CA ASP A 170 -26.23 -5.13 -4.40
C ASP A 170 -25.85 -6.61 -4.27
N TRP A 171 -26.24 -7.43 -5.25
CA TRP A 171 -25.86 -8.84 -5.26
C TRP A 171 -24.34 -9.07 -5.35
N VAL A 172 -23.57 -8.13 -5.93
CA VAL A 172 -22.10 -8.17 -5.91
C VAL A 172 -21.60 -7.83 -4.53
N LYS A 173 -22.17 -6.79 -3.89
CA LYS A 173 -21.79 -6.41 -2.52
C LYS A 173 -22.01 -7.55 -1.55
N ASP A 174 -23.17 -8.24 -1.64
CA ASP A 174 -23.49 -9.42 -0.84
C ASP A 174 -22.48 -10.55 -1.09
N GLN A 175 -22.10 -10.76 -2.36
CA GLN A 175 -21.23 -11.86 -2.76
C GLN A 175 -19.78 -11.68 -2.29
N ILE A 176 -19.28 -10.45 -2.21
CA ILE A 176 -17.92 -10.14 -1.76
C ILE A 176 -17.86 -9.79 -0.26
N GLU A 177 -18.99 -9.91 0.44
CA GLU A 177 -19.08 -9.52 1.86
C GLU A 177 -18.54 -8.07 2.07
N TYR A 178 -19.08 -7.12 1.28
CA TYR A 178 -18.57 -5.74 1.18
C TYR A 178 -18.45 -5.04 2.53
N ASP A 179 -19.33 -5.35 3.48
CA ASP A 179 -19.31 -4.75 4.82
C ASP A 179 -18.23 -5.37 5.73
N ASP A 180 -17.64 -6.52 5.35
CA ASP A 180 -16.55 -7.20 6.08
C ASP A 180 -15.15 -6.85 5.57
N LEU A 181 -15.03 -5.92 4.62
CA LEU A 181 -13.76 -5.40 4.18
C LEU A 181 -12.98 -4.78 5.36
N VAL A 182 -11.65 -4.91 5.34
CA VAL A 182 -10.80 -4.24 6.35
C VAL A 182 -11.05 -2.74 6.37
N GLY A 183 -11.00 -2.12 7.56
CA GLY A 183 -11.51 -0.77 7.78
C GLY A 183 -11.01 0.30 6.82
N TYR A 184 -9.77 0.24 6.37
CA TYR A 184 -9.20 1.21 5.42
C TYR A 184 -9.62 0.98 3.96
N LEU A 185 -10.26 -0.16 3.65
CA LEU A 185 -10.86 -0.44 2.33
C LEU A 185 -12.39 -0.24 2.31
N GLN A 186 -12.98 0.09 3.46
CA GLN A 186 -14.40 0.39 3.55
C GLN A 186 -14.71 1.80 3.01
N PRO A 187 -15.98 2.13 2.76
CA PRO A 187 -16.36 3.48 2.38
C PRO A 187 -15.74 4.55 3.32
N PRO A 188 -15.23 5.68 2.76
CA PRO A 188 -15.51 6.17 1.40
C PRO A 188 -14.63 5.61 0.26
N VAL A 189 -13.68 4.72 0.52
CA VAL A 189 -12.83 4.12 -0.51
C VAL A 189 -13.67 3.24 -1.45
N GLY A 190 -13.50 3.40 -2.75
CA GLY A 190 -14.30 2.69 -3.76
C GLY A 190 -15.71 3.24 -3.96
N THR A 191 -16.00 4.44 -3.40
CA THR A 191 -17.31 5.07 -3.51
C THR A 191 -17.25 6.48 -4.10
N TRP A 192 -18.32 6.86 -4.79
CA TRP A 192 -18.58 8.22 -5.24
C TRP A 192 -20.04 8.56 -4.98
N ASP A 193 -20.29 9.74 -4.39
CA ASP A 193 -21.63 10.21 -4.01
C ASP A 193 -22.45 9.16 -3.21
N GLY A 194 -21.77 8.44 -2.32
CA GLY A 194 -22.37 7.39 -1.47
C GLY A 194 -22.65 6.05 -2.14
N LYS A 195 -22.26 5.88 -3.41
CA LYS A 195 -22.45 4.66 -4.19
C LYS A 195 -21.11 3.95 -4.42
N ALA A 196 -21.14 2.62 -4.38
CA ALA A 196 -19.95 1.80 -4.66
C ALA A 196 -19.81 1.54 -6.17
N TYR A 197 -18.58 1.66 -6.67
CA TYR A 197 -18.28 1.46 -8.09
C TYR A 197 -17.15 0.44 -8.32
N ARG A 198 -16.45 0.05 -7.28
CA ARG A 198 -15.24 -0.74 -7.39
C ARG A 198 -15.17 -1.82 -6.33
N ILE A 199 -14.67 -2.99 -6.71
CA ILE A 199 -14.25 -4.04 -5.78
C ILE A 199 -12.81 -3.71 -5.36
N ASN A 200 -12.60 -3.46 -4.06
CA ASN A 200 -11.27 -3.23 -3.51
C ASN A 200 -10.58 -4.59 -3.33
N ILE A 201 -9.62 -4.90 -4.18
CA ILE A 201 -8.90 -6.17 -4.23
C ILE A 201 -7.54 -6.11 -3.54
N ASP A 202 -7.03 -4.91 -3.35
CA ASP A 202 -5.74 -4.64 -2.76
C ASP A 202 -5.81 -3.40 -1.87
N GLY A 203 -4.97 -3.37 -0.85
CA GLY A 203 -4.87 -2.28 0.08
C GLY A 203 -3.50 -2.25 0.70
N ASP A 204 -2.62 -1.51 0.07
CA ASP A 204 -1.26 -1.34 0.51
C ASP A 204 -1.13 -0.38 1.70
N CYS A 205 -0.12 -0.65 2.52
CA CYS A 205 0.38 0.31 3.50
C CYS A 205 1.90 0.39 3.43
N HIS A 206 2.44 1.56 3.67
CA HIS A 206 3.87 1.70 3.85
C HIS A 206 4.30 1.19 5.22
N THR A 207 5.48 0.60 5.25
CA THR A 207 6.19 0.21 6.46
C THR A 207 7.56 0.86 6.47
N PHE A 208 8.13 1.02 7.65
CA PHE A 208 9.54 1.40 7.77
C PHE A 208 10.38 0.14 7.71
N CYS A 209 11.17 0.03 6.66
CA CYS A 209 12.08 -1.08 6.41
C CYS A 209 13.48 -0.68 6.86
N TYR A 210 14.16 -1.56 7.55
CA TYR A 210 15.53 -1.31 8.02
C TYR A 210 16.38 -2.56 7.95
N ARG A 211 17.68 -2.37 7.92
CA ARG A 211 18.67 -3.45 8.00
C ARG A 211 18.97 -3.78 9.46
N THR A 212 18.65 -4.99 9.87
CA THR A 212 18.82 -5.45 11.26
C THR A 212 20.28 -5.48 11.70
N ASP A 213 21.23 -5.67 10.79
CA ASP A 213 22.67 -5.65 11.06
C ASP A 213 23.23 -4.24 11.39
N TYR A 214 22.43 -3.20 11.20
CA TYR A 214 22.77 -1.84 11.63
C TYR A 214 22.34 -1.53 13.08
N PHE A 215 21.56 -2.40 13.72
CA PHE A 215 21.01 -2.19 15.06
C PHE A 215 21.38 -3.34 15.98
N GLY A 216 21.40 -3.08 17.28
CA GLY A 216 21.80 -4.03 18.32
C GLY A 216 23.13 -3.65 18.99
N PRO A 217 23.51 -4.39 20.05
CA PRO A 217 24.72 -4.11 20.82
C PRO A 217 25.98 -4.12 19.94
N GLY A 218 26.72 -3.02 19.94
CA GLY A 218 27.94 -2.89 19.15
C GLY A 218 27.75 -2.70 17.66
N SER A 219 26.52 -2.44 17.20
CA SER A 219 26.21 -2.18 15.81
C SER A 219 26.85 -0.89 15.27
N ILE A 220 26.93 -0.81 13.95
CA ILE A 220 27.50 0.35 13.24
C ILE A 220 26.72 1.66 13.53
N SER A 221 25.41 1.61 13.71
CA SER A 221 24.60 2.79 14.05
C SER A 221 24.84 3.28 15.49
N GLY A 222 25.36 2.42 16.38
CA GLY A 222 25.46 2.71 17.80
C GLY A 222 24.10 2.72 18.51
N ARG A 223 23.08 2.11 17.91
CA ARG A 223 21.70 2.03 18.43
C ARG A 223 21.28 0.58 18.61
N ASP A 224 20.63 0.27 19.71
CA ASP A 224 20.11 -1.09 19.96
C ASP A 224 18.83 -1.40 19.18
N ASN A 225 18.05 -0.36 18.82
CA ASN A 225 16.77 -0.49 18.17
C ASN A 225 16.65 0.42 16.94
N PRO A 226 15.79 0.10 15.98
CA PRO A 226 15.45 1.02 14.89
C PRO A 226 14.85 2.32 15.41
N PRO A 227 14.92 3.41 14.62
CA PRO A 227 14.43 4.72 15.02
C PRO A 227 12.91 4.72 15.21
N LYS A 228 12.45 5.54 16.14
CA LYS A 228 11.02 5.77 16.41
C LYS A 228 10.53 7.12 15.90
N THR A 229 11.45 8.04 15.62
CA THR A 229 11.12 9.39 15.12
C THR A 229 11.97 9.73 13.90
N TRP A 230 11.48 10.66 13.09
CA TRP A 230 12.23 11.17 11.95
C TRP A 230 13.50 11.91 12.36
N GLN A 231 13.51 12.51 13.54
CA GLN A 231 14.71 13.11 14.13
C GLN A 231 15.79 12.05 14.39
N GLU A 232 15.40 10.88 14.90
CA GLU A 232 16.33 9.75 15.10
C GLU A 232 16.83 9.19 13.76
N VAL A 233 15.95 9.07 12.73
CA VAL A 233 16.36 8.66 11.37
C VAL A 233 17.44 9.59 10.83
N ASN A 234 17.22 10.90 10.92
CA ASN A 234 18.18 11.89 10.46
C ASN A 234 19.47 11.85 11.27
N GLN A 235 19.39 11.67 12.58
CA GLN A 235 20.58 11.57 13.43
C GLN A 235 21.39 10.31 13.11
N ILE A 236 20.76 9.16 12.91
CA ILE A 236 21.43 7.92 12.50
C ILE A 236 22.13 8.12 11.15
N SER A 237 21.46 8.75 10.18
CA SER A 237 22.04 9.02 8.87
C SER A 237 23.32 9.90 8.97
N LYS A 238 23.32 10.88 9.86
CA LYS A 238 24.52 11.72 10.17
C LYS A 238 25.62 10.92 10.84
N ASP A 239 25.27 10.08 11.81
CA ASP A 239 26.23 9.28 12.60
C ASP A 239 26.91 8.19 11.77
N LEU A 240 26.34 7.83 10.60
CA LEU A 240 26.89 6.86 9.66
C LEU A 240 27.93 7.45 8.70
N VAL A 241 28.04 8.77 8.60
CA VAL A 241 29.02 9.44 7.72
C VAL A 241 30.44 8.96 8.02
N GLY A 242 31.15 8.54 6.98
CA GLY A 242 32.51 8.03 7.09
C GLY A 242 32.65 6.60 7.62
N LYS A 243 31.54 5.92 7.92
CA LYS A 243 31.56 4.50 8.29
C LYS A 243 31.44 3.59 7.07
N THR A 244 31.78 2.33 7.25
CA THR A 244 31.72 1.28 6.21
C THR A 244 30.57 0.35 6.49
N ASP A 245 29.78 0.07 5.46
CA ASP A 245 28.68 -0.91 5.53
C ASP A 245 29.22 -2.30 5.85
N PRO A 246 28.68 -2.99 6.85
CA PRO A 246 29.21 -4.28 7.32
C PRO A 246 29.04 -5.43 6.32
N LEU A 247 28.07 -5.33 5.42
CA LEU A 247 27.75 -6.37 4.45
C LEU A 247 28.44 -6.17 3.11
N THR A 248 28.44 -4.93 2.61
CA THR A 248 28.95 -4.61 1.26
C THR A 248 30.40 -4.11 1.24
N GLY A 249 30.91 -3.63 2.37
CA GLY A 249 32.22 -2.96 2.45
C GLY A 249 32.28 -1.56 1.80
N LEU A 250 31.15 -1.06 1.32
CA LEU A 250 31.01 0.27 0.72
C LEU A 250 30.73 1.34 1.82
N PRO A 251 30.75 2.63 1.50
CA PRO A 251 30.32 3.67 2.43
C PRO A 251 28.91 3.38 2.97
N ALA A 252 28.74 3.47 4.29
CA ALA A 252 27.46 3.27 4.94
C ALA A 252 26.58 4.51 4.75
N HIS A 253 25.32 4.29 4.40
CA HIS A 253 24.32 5.35 4.30
C HIS A 253 23.12 5.05 5.20
N GLY A 254 22.46 6.11 5.65
CA GLY A 254 21.25 6.04 6.46
C GLY A 254 20.00 5.78 5.63
N PHE A 255 19.07 6.71 5.71
CA PHE A 255 17.77 6.62 5.05
C PHE A 255 17.86 6.91 3.56
N LEU A 256 17.26 6.04 2.76
CA LEU A 256 17.04 6.27 1.33
C LEU A 256 15.68 6.95 1.14
N ASP A 257 15.70 8.18 0.64
CA ASP A 257 14.49 8.97 0.38
C ASP A 257 14.52 9.45 -1.09
N PRO A 258 14.00 8.66 -2.03
CA PRO A 258 14.07 8.99 -3.44
C PRO A 258 13.17 10.17 -3.76
N LEU A 259 13.76 11.34 -3.97
CA LEU A 259 13.04 12.61 -4.08
C LEU A 259 12.40 12.87 -5.44
N LYS A 260 12.90 12.23 -6.49
CA LYS A 260 12.30 12.36 -7.82
C LYS A 260 10.87 11.87 -7.80
N GLY A 261 9.96 12.71 -8.23
CA GLY A 261 8.57 12.34 -8.30
C GLY A 261 7.76 12.53 -7.01
N TRP A 262 8.29 13.28 -6.01
CA TRP A 262 7.48 13.70 -4.86
C TRP A 262 6.17 14.40 -5.26
N GLY A 263 6.11 14.97 -6.45
CA GLY A 263 4.90 15.51 -7.07
C GLY A 263 4.06 14.49 -7.85
N GLY A 264 4.18 13.21 -7.59
CA GLY A 264 3.42 12.13 -8.24
C GLY A 264 3.39 10.92 -7.34
N PHE A 265 3.86 9.79 -7.83
CA PHE A 265 3.98 8.57 -7.04
C PHE A 265 4.81 8.77 -5.76
N GLY A 266 5.86 9.58 -5.81
CA GLY A 266 6.70 9.92 -4.66
C GLY A 266 5.98 10.75 -3.58
N MET A 267 4.79 11.26 -3.83
CA MET A 267 3.99 11.95 -2.82
C MET A 267 3.67 11.05 -1.62
N TYR A 268 3.55 9.75 -1.81
CA TYR A 268 3.36 8.79 -0.70
C TYR A 268 4.52 8.87 0.31
N PHE A 269 5.76 8.91 -0.14
CA PHE A 269 6.94 9.03 0.72
C PHE A 269 7.00 10.37 1.45
N LEU A 270 6.60 11.44 0.78
CA LEU A 270 6.46 12.75 1.42
C LEU A 270 5.36 12.74 2.49
N THR A 271 4.23 12.05 2.25
CA THR A 271 3.16 11.93 3.26
C THR A 271 3.57 11.11 4.46
N ASP A 272 4.39 10.06 4.29
CA ASP A 272 4.97 9.30 5.39
C ASP A 272 5.81 10.20 6.31
N ARG A 273 6.62 11.08 5.70
CA ARG A 273 7.42 12.04 6.45
C ARG A 273 6.59 13.12 7.13
N ALA A 274 5.62 13.67 6.41
CA ALA A 274 4.83 14.79 6.90
C ALA A 274 3.77 14.38 7.91
N GLY A 275 3.23 13.16 7.79
CA GLY A 275 2.15 12.66 8.62
C GLY A 275 2.32 12.94 10.11
N PRO A 276 3.44 12.54 10.74
CA PRO A 276 3.67 12.74 12.15
C PRO A 276 3.75 14.21 12.61
N TYR A 277 4.10 15.11 11.70
CA TYR A 277 4.17 16.54 11.99
C TYR A 277 2.84 17.28 11.85
N VAL A 278 1.89 16.74 11.05
CA VAL A 278 0.66 17.44 10.67
C VAL A 278 -0.62 16.75 11.09
N LYS A 279 -0.58 15.42 11.32
CA LYS A 279 -1.76 14.64 11.68
C LYS A 279 -2.03 14.73 13.18
N HIS A 280 -2.73 15.79 13.59
CA HIS A 280 -3.15 15.94 14.98
C HIS A 280 -4.43 15.12 15.27
N PRO A 281 -4.56 14.42 16.44
CA PRO A 281 -5.75 13.61 16.74
C PRO A 281 -7.05 14.39 16.76
N ASP A 282 -6.97 15.67 17.12
CA ASP A 282 -8.16 16.53 17.19
C ASP A 282 -8.50 17.18 15.84
N ASP A 283 -7.70 16.88 14.78
CA ASP A 283 -7.91 17.43 13.45
C ASP A 283 -7.91 16.29 12.41
N PRO A 284 -9.06 15.94 11.84
CA PRO A 284 -9.17 14.89 10.84
C PRO A 284 -8.59 15.29 9.47
N ALA A 285 -8.38 16.59 9.24
CA ALA A 285 -7.86 17.09 7.97
C ALA A 285 -6.37 16.75 7.82
N PHE A 286 -5.96 16.47 6.60
CA PHE A 286 -4.56 16.18 6.27
C PHE A 286 -4.07 17.05 5.10
N LEU A 287 -4.45 16.69 3.87
CA LEU A 287 -4.05 17.43 2.66
C LEU A 287 -4.91 18.68 2.43
N PHE A 288 -6.19 18.61 2.81
CA PHE A 288 -7.17 19.62 2.57
C PHE A 288 -8.00 19.90 3.82
N ASP A 289 -8.47 21.10 3.96
CA ASP A 289 -9.51 21.43 4.91
C ASP A 289 -10.82 20.74 4.51
N ILE A 290 -11.48 20.08 5.47
CA ILE A 290 -12.62 19.20 5.16
C ILE A 290 -13.85 20.00 4.69
N ASP A 291 -14.05 21.19 5.23
CA ASP A 291 -15.24 21.99 4.94
C ASP A 291 -15.07 22.86 3.69
N THR A 292 -13.85 23.37 3.48
CA THR A 292 -13.58 24.37 2.44
C THR A 292 -12.78 23.82 1.27
N MET A 293 -12.21 22.62 1.40
CA MET A 293 -11.28 21.99 0.44
C MET A 293 -10.03 22.83 0.15
N LYS A 294 -9.70 23.77 1.01
CA LYS A 294 -8.45 24.54 0.88
C LYS A 294 -7.25 23.63 1.16
N PRO A 295 -6.20 23.67 0.32
CA PRO A 295 -4.97 22.91 0.59
C PRO A 295 -4.32 23.32 1.91
N ARG A 296 -3.84 22.33 2.68
CA ARG A 296 -3.11 22.49 3.94
C ARG A 296 -1.63 22.16 3.85
N ILE A 297 -1.15 21.80 2.67
CA ILE A 297 0.24 21.35 2.43
C ILE A 297 1.30 22.44 2.63
N ASN A 298 0.92 23.65 2.89
CA ASN A 298 1.82 24.76 3.22
C ASN A 298 1.87 25.10 4.72
N ASN A 299 1.27 24.29 5.58
CA ASN A 299 1.35 24.53 7.02
C ASN A 299 2.75 24.22 7.57
N PRO A 300 3.11 24.76 8.78
CA PRO A 300 4.45 24.56 9.36
C PRO A 300 4.89 23.12 9.51
N GLY A 301 3.97 22.15 9.69
CA GLY A 301 4.32 20.73 9.80
C GLY A 301 4.82 20.16 8.47
N TRP A 302 4.17 20.46 7.35
CA TRP A 302 4.65 20.09 6.02
C TRP A 302 5.99 20.73 5.69
N VAL A 303 6.12 22.03 6.01
CA VAL A 303 7.39 22.76 5.80
C VAL A 303 8.50 22.11 6.60
N GLN A 304 8.25 21.73 7.86
CA GLN A 304 9.24 21.06 8.72
C GLN A 304 9.68 19.71 8.16
N ALA A 305 8.74 18.90 7.67
CA ALA A 305 9.06 17.60 7.09
C ALA A 305 10.01 17.72 5.88
N ILE A 306 9.77 18.71 5.02
CA ILE A 306 10.64 19.00 3.87
C ILE A 306 11.98 19.57 4.35
N GLN A 307 11.98 20.48 5.32
CA GLN A 307 13.21 21.10 5.84
C GLN A 307 14.14 20.05 6.47
N ASP A 308 13.61 19.08 7.19
CA ASP A 308 14.41 18.00 7.79
C ASP A 308 15.17 17.17 6.73
N VAL A 309 14.57 16.95 5.58
CA VAL A 309 15.24 16.27 4.45
C VAL A 309 16.29 17.17 3.81
N MET A 310 15.96 18.45 3.61
CA MET A 310 16.93 19.41 3.06
C MET A 310 18.14 19.59 3.97
N ASP A 311 17.93 19.60 5.29
CA ASP A 311 19.00 19.69 6.28
C ASP A 311 19.89 18.43 6.26
N LEU A 312 19.32 17.26 5.99
CA LEU A 312 20.09 16.02 5.84
C LEU A 312 20.91 16.02 4.55
N ILE A 313 20.33 16.47 3.43
CA ILE A 313 21.02 16.60 2.14
C ILE A 313 22.20 17.56 2.21
N ALA A 314 22.09 18.62 3.02
CA ALA A 314 23.17 19.61 3.19
C ALA A 314 24.42 19.05 3.88
N ILE A 315 24.34 17.86 4.50
CA ILE A 315 25.47 17.21 5.16
C ILE A 315 26.12 16.23 4.20
N GLU A 316 27.34 16.52 3.78
CA GLU A 316 28.09 15.67 2.86
C GLU A 316 28.22 14.23 3.40
N GLY A 317 27.80 13.26 2.59
CA GLY A 317 27.85 11.83 2.91
C GLY A 317 26.70 11.30 3.78
N ALA A 318 25.87 12.17 4.38
CA ALA A 318 24.72 11.72 5.18
C ALA A 318 23.54 11.26 4.30
N TYR A 319 23.42 11.84 3.13
CA TYR A 319 22.40 11.52 2.15
C TYR A 319 23.07 11.08 0.84
N PRO A 320 22.74 9.92 0.28
CA PRO A 320 23.31 9.49 -0.99
C PRO A 320 22.90 10.45 -2.11
N ALA A 321 23.87 11.06 -2.77
CA ALA A 321 23.64 12.13 -3.76
C ALA A 321 22.76 11.66 -4.95
N ASP A 322 22.81 10.39 -5.31
CA ASP A 322 22.01 9.79 -6.37
C ASP A 322 20.52 9.67 -5.99
N GLN A 323 20.18 9.68 -4.70
CA GLN A 323 18.78 9.66 -4.24
C GLN A 323 17.99 10.91 -4.66
N ILE A 324 18.64 12.04 -4.86
CA ILE A 324 17.97 13.28 -5.32
C ILE A 324 17.23 13.03 -6.64
N ASN A 325 17.84 12.25 -7.54
CA ASN A 325 17.29 11.93 -8.86
C ASN A 325 16.76 10.49 -8.96
N ALA A 326 16.79 9.74 -7.87
CA ALA A 326 16.32 8.36 -7.86
C ALA A 326 14.79 8.32 -8.04
N ASP A 327 14.35 7.43 -8.91
CA ASP A 327 12.95 7.07 -9.02
C ASP A 327 12.60 6.09 -7.90
N PRO A 328 11.53 6.33 -7.12
CA PRO A 328 11.17 5.48 -5.99
C PRO A 328 10.98 4.02 -6.39
N GLY A 329 10.20 3.75 -7.43
CA GLY A 329 9.77 2.42 -7.80
C GLY A 329 10.84 1.55 -8.48
N THR A 330 11.85 2.17 -9.09
CA THR A 330 12.87 1.43 -9.85
C THR A 330 14.26 1.55 -9.26
N THR A 331 14.67 2.74 -8.85
CA THR A 331 16.03 3.01 -8.40
C THR A 331 16.15 2.92 -6.87
N GLY A 332 15.32 3.62 -6.11
CA GLY A 332 15.41 3.66 -4.65
C GLY A 332 15.21 2.27 -4.02
N PHE A 333 14.21 1.54 -4.47
CA PHE A 333 13.94 0.17 -4.05
C PHE A 333 15.12 -0.77 -4.36
N GLN A 334 15.63 -0.75 -5.61
CA GLN A 334 16.75 -1.59 -6.02
C GLN A 334 18.04 -1.26 -5.27
N GLN A 335 18.27 0.01 -4.95
CA GLN A 335 19.42 0.43 -4.16
C GLN A 335 19.36 -0.10 -2.72
N PHE A 336 18.18 -0.14 -2.11
CA PHE A 336 18.03 -0.76 -0.80
C PHE A 336 18.33 -2.26 -0.86
N LEU A 337 17.79 -2.99 -1.85
CA LEU A 337 18.10 -4.41 -2.05
C LEU A 337 19.59 -4.66 -2.28
N ALA A 338 20.27 -3.78 -2.98
CA ALA A 338 21.71 -3.82 -3.20
C ALA A 338 22.54 -3.40 -1.97
N GLY A 339 21.92 -3.07 -0.84
CA GLY A 339 22.59 -2.72 0.40
C GLY A 339 23.12 -1.29 0.47
N THR A 340 22.68 -0.38 -0.40
CA THR A 340 23.19 1.01 -0.46
C THR A 340 22.84 1.80 0.80
N GLY A 341 21.67 1.57 1.38
CA GLY A 341 21.21 2.28 2.59
C GLY A 341 20.75 1.32 3.67
N SER A 342 20.61 1.83 4.88
CA SER A 342 20.20 1.08 6.06
C SER A 342 18.71 1.16 6.38
N MET A 343 18.01 2.14 5.83
CA MET A 343 16.61 2.43 6.13
C MET A 343 15.89 2.92 4.88
N LEU A 344 14.61 2.55 4.73
CA LEU A 344 13.74 2.92 3.62
C LEU A 344 12.28 2.86 4.07
N THR A 345 11.42 3.73 3.59
CA THR A 345 9.97 3.52 3.63
C THR A 345 9.54 2.79 2.36
N TRP A 346 8.78 1.73 2.50
CA TRP A 346 8.33 0.93 1.37
C TRP A 346 7.12 0.08 1.73
N TRP A 347 6.53 -0.56 0.74
CA TRP A 347 5.49 -1.57 0.94
C TRP A 347 6.06 -2.89 1.48
N GLY A 348 5.20 -3.75 1.99
CA GLY A 348 5.61 -5.00 2.64
C GLY A 348 6.26 -6.04 1.70
N ASP A 349 6.11 -5.89 0.38
CA ASP A 349 6.71 -6.76 -0.64
C ASP A 349 8.24 -6.77 -0.62
N ILE A 350 8.87 -5.77 -0.02
CA ILE A 350 10.34 -5.69 0.11
C ILE A 350 10.92 -6.92 0.82
N GLY A 351 10.18 -7.53 1.75
CA GLY A 351 10.64 -8.72 2.46
C GLY A 351 10.77 -9.94 1.56
N SER A 352 9.84 -10.14 0.63
CA SER A 352 9.92 -11.20 -0.37
C SER A 352 10.98 -10.89 -1.42
N ASN A 353 11.01 -9.67 -1.94
CA ASN A 353 11.99 -9.25 -2.94
C ASN A 353 13.43 -9.33 -2.41
N ALA A 354 13.66 -9.01 -1.14
CA ALA A 354 14.97 -9.14 -0.51
C ALA A 354 15.51 -10.57 -0.56
N ARG A 355 14.62 -11.57 -0.47
CA ARG A 355 15.00 -13.00 -0.48
C ARG A 355 15.01 -13.65 -1.86
N THR A 356 14.25 -13.11 -2.80
CA THR A 356 14.04 -13.75 -4.12
C THR A 356 14.72 -13.03 -5.27
N SER A 357 15.11 -11.76 -5.11
CA SER A 357 15.79 -11.00 -6.15
C SER A 357 17.26 -11.39 -6.25
N ASP A 358 17.70 -11.71 -7.46
CA ASP A 358 19.11 -12.04 -7.75
C ASP A 358 20.08 -10.88 -7.49
N THR A 359 19.56 -9.65 -7.40
CA THR A 359 20.36 -8.44 -7.11
C THR A 359 20.39 -8.09 -5.63
N SER A 360 19.63 -8.79 -4.79
CA SER A 360 19.57 -8.51 -3.36
C SER A 360 20.75 -9.11 -2.61
N VAL A 361 21.36 -8.31 -1.74
CA VAL A 361 22.42 -8.75 -0.81
C VAL A 361 21.94 -8.75 0.64
N ILE A 362 20.67 -8.33 0.90
CA ILE A 362 20.14 -8.06 2.24
C ILE A 362 19.08 -9.08 2.72
N GLY A 363 18.94 -10.22 2.02
CA GLY A 363 17.84 -11.18 2.23
C GLY A 363 17.58 -11.61 3.66
N ASP A 364 18.62 -11.73 4.48
CA ASP A 364 18.52 -12.21 5.86
C ASP A 364 18.56 -11.08 6.91
N VAL A 365 18.71 -9.83 6.47
CA VAL A 365 18.90 -8.68 7.37
C VAL A 365 17.85 -7.59 7.22
N VAL A 366 16.68 -7.91 6.67
CA VAL A 366 15.55 -6.96 6.58
C VAL A 366 14.65 -7.08 7.80
N GLY A 367 14.40 -5.96 8.45
CA GLY A 367 13.43 -5.80 9.54
C GLY A 367 12.37 -4.76 9.18
N PHE A 368 11.25 -4.81 9.89
CA PHE A 368 10.10 -3.93 9.68
C PHE A 368 9.68 -3.28 11.00
N SER A 369 9.24 -2.03 10.92
CA SER A 369 8.62 -1.31 12.03
C SER A 369 7.54 -0.36 11.52
N ALA A 370 6.80 0.26 12.43
CA ALA A 370 5.93 1.38 12.10
C ALA A 370 6.73 2.53 11.48
N ILE A 371 6.08 3.33 10.64
CA ILE A 371 6.64 4.60 10.12
C ILE A 371 7.07 5.46 11.32
N PRO A 372 8.28 6.06 11.30
CA PRO A 372 8.74 6.90 12.37
C PRO A 372 7.81 8.06 12.68
N GLY A 373 7.59 8.30 13.95
CA GLY A 373 6.82 9.43 14.46
C GLY A 373 7.59 10.75 14.46
N SER A 374 7.13 11.69 15.30
CA SER A 374 7.80 12.96 15.55
C SER A 374 7.73 13.32 17.03
N ASP A 375 8.72 14.06 17.52
CA ASP A 375 8.72 14.60 18.91
C ASP A 375 7.65 15.68 19.10
N ARG A 376 7.12 16.23 18.02
CA ARG A 376 6.11 17.30 18.03
C ARG A 376 5.17 17.21 16.84
N VAL A 377 3.96 17.72 17.03
CA VAL A 377 2.94 17.81 15.98
C VAL A 377 2.43 19.25 15.89
N TYR A 378 2.15 19.72 14.69
CA TYR A 378 1.54 21.01 14.48
C TYR A 378 0.01 20.92 14.62
N ASN A 379 -0.53 21.57 15.63
CA ASN A 379 -1.97 21.72 15.78
C ASN A 379 -2.46 22.88 14.92
N HIS A 380 -3.08 22.58 13.79
CA HIS A 380 -3.56 23.58 12.84
C HIS A 380 -4.65 24.49 13.45
N ASN A 381 -5.53 23.93 14.27
CA ASN A 381 -6.63 24.67 14.89
C ASN A 381 -6.14 25.69 15.93
N LYS A 382 -5.01 25.40 16.61
CA LYS A 382 -4.37 26.31 17.56
C LYS A 382 -3.29 27.19 16.93
N GLY A 383 -2.83 26.86 15.73
CA GLY A 383 -1.73 27.53 15.07
C GLY A 383 -0.38 27.35 15.82
N ALA A 384 -0.18 26.22 16.51
CA ALA A 384 0.94 26.02 17.38
C ALA A 384 1.49 24.59 17.33
N TRP A 385 2.78 24.44 17.68
CA TRP A 385 3.41 23.15 17.90
C TRP A 385 3.09 22.60 19.29
N GLU A 386 2.80 21.29 19.35
CA GLU A 386 2.54 20.54 20.59
C GLU A 386 3.50 19.35 20.71
N ASN A 387 3.99 19.09 21.93
CA ASN A 387 4.90 17.97 22.24
C ASN A 387 4.08 16.78 22.78
N THR A 388 3.25 16.18 21.96
CA THR A 388 2.32 15.14 22.43
C THR A 388 2.52 13.79 21.78
N TYR A 389 3.43 13.65 20.82
CA TYR A 389 3.56 12.44 20.03
C TYR A 389 5.01 12.03 19.84
N ASN A 390 5.30 10.81 20.31
CA ASN A 390 6.57 10.13 20.07
C ASN A 390 6.43 9.00 19.04
N GLU A 391 5.23 8.77 18.50
CA GLU A 391 4.96 7.71 17.55
C GLU A 391 4.15 8.28 16.38
N ALA A 392 4.31 7.68 15.19
CA ALA A 392 3.47 8.02 14.05
C ALA A 392 2.00 7.76 14.40
N PRO A 393 1.08 8.65 14.10
CA PRO A 393 -0.33 8.35 14.19
C PRO A 393 -0.63 7.22 13.19
N ASN A 394 -1.11 6.08 13.72
CA ASN A 394 -1.54 4.93 12.92
C ASN A 394 -2.81 5.25 12.15
#